data_3c2b4a04abaf8feef1a3779bd8ffba73
#
_entry.id   3c2b4a04abaf8feef1a3779bd8ffba73
#
_cell.length_a   1.000
_cell.length_b   1.000
_cell.length_c   1.000
_cell.angle_alpha   90.00
_cell.angle_beta   90.00
_cell.angle_gamma   90.00
#
_symmetry.space_group_name_H-M   'P 1'
#
loop_
_entity.id
_entity.type
_entity.pdbx_description
1 polymer ?
#
loop_
_entity_poly.entity_id
_entity_poly.type
_entity_poly.pdbx_seq_one_letter_code
_entity_poly.pdbx_strand_id
1 'polypeptide(L)'
;MPDRPAALLSRLMIAATLTLPYMVQADAPRLYRVELIVFSDNSGTAAEQWEATPDLEYPGTARFLVDPARVKNNARQHGGFSRVDELGRQRLSASAPTNNVLRATLYSRTGRNTVTQETNTNSPGEEVASTNNTSARPASFTFLPRNQLVFRSKAASMQKTGRYNILFHEAWTQTIASRSRALPIVLDQSGDDLQWPLLQGTIKLYKSRYLHLETNLWMNTDGEYLHSTWSMPPPPLGPPSVIVEEQFQYEPTAAPTVQVYDLHTQEEPLDLEEAMAEEPGPVYPFRHAVLLQQSRRMRSGEVHYIDHPMLGVIVKVTPLDK
;
A
#
# COMPACT_ATOMS: atom_id res chain seq x y z
N MET A 1 -25.74 -16.08 93.51
CA MET A 1 -24.45 -16.61 93.01
C MET A 1 -24.50 -16.53 91.52
N PRO A 2 -23.58 -15.80 90.92
CA PRO A 2 -23.76 -15.28 89.58
C PRO A 2 -23.16 -16.15 88.50
N ASP A 3 -23.90 -16.28 87.40
CA ASP A 3 -23.49 -16.92 86.14
C ASP A 3 -22.50 -16.07 85.36
N ARG A 4 -21.48 -16.69 84.86
CA ARG A 4 -20.53 -16.09 83.90
C ARG A 4 -20.96 -16.41 82.48
N PRO A 5 -21.02 -15.38 81.61
CA PRO A 5 -21.24 -15.69 80.15
C PRO A 5 -19.94 -16.05 79.45
N ALA A 6 -19.99 -17.09 78.66
CA ALA A 6 -18.90 -17.52 77.82
C ALA A 6 -18.70 -16.58 76.61
N ALA A 7 -17.46 -16.16 76.39
CA ALA A 7 -17.07 -15.34 75.24
C ALA A 7 -16.95 -16.19 73.98
N LEU A 8 -17.83 -15.98 72.99
CA LEU A 8 -17.72 -16.53 71.62
C LEU A 8 -16.70 -15.69 70.80
N LEU A 9 -15.53 -16.26 70.59
CA LEU A 9 -14.53 -15.75 69.65
C LEU A 9 -14.96 -16.16 68.22
N SER A 10 -15.55 -15.21 67.54
CA SER A 10 -15.85 -15.32 66.09
C SER A 10 -14.55 -15.14 65.31
N ARG A 11 -14.05 -16.24 64.73
CA ARG A 11 -12.92 -16.21 63.79
C ARG A 11 -13.42 -15.77 62.43
N LEU A 12 -13.14 -14.53 62.03
CA LEU A 12 -13.38 -13.99 60.69
C LEU A 12 -12.31 -14.59 59.74
N MET A 13 -12.68 -15.56 58.93
CA MET A 13 -11.87 -16.05 57.82
C MET A 13 -11.99 -15.06 56.64
N ILE A 14 -10.95 -14.29 56.41
CA ILE A 14 -10.83 -13.46 55.21
C ILE A 14 -10.35 -14.40 54.08
N ALA A 15 -11.26 -14.80 53.19
CA ALA A 15 -10.93 -15.51 51.94
C ALA A 15 -10.34 -14.47 50.96
N ALA A 16 -9.02 -14.45 50.83
CA ALA A 16 -8.33 -13.70 49.80
C ALA A 16 -8.58 -14.40 48.44
N THR A 17 -9.54 -13.93 47.64
CA THR A 17 -9.72 -14.35 46.25
C THR A 17 -8.58 -13.80 45.43
N LEU A 18 -7.60 -14.64 45.04
CA LEU A 18 -6.60 -14.36 44.05
C LEU A 18 -7.27 -14.23 42.68
N THR A 19 -7.58 -13.00 42.29
CA THR A 19 -7.95 -12.70 40.89
C THR A 19 -6.71 -12.79 40.00
N LEU A 20 -6.45 -13.95 39.42
CA LEU A 20 -5.45 -14.10 38.36
C LEU A 20 -5.89 -13.23 37.19
N PRO A 21 -5.03 -12.32 36.66
CA PRO A 21 -5.34 -11.59 35.45
C PRO A 21 -5.50 -12.61 34.32
N TYR A 22 -6.71 -12.71 33.79
CA TYR A 22 -6.98 -13.48 32.57
C TYR A 22 -6.21 -12.79 31.44
N MET A 23 -5.05 -13.32 31.08
CA MET A 23 -4.30 -12.89 29.90
C MET A 23 -5.17 -13.22 28.69
N VAL A 24 -5.91 -12.25 28.21
CA VAL A 24 -6.56 -12.33 26.90
C VAL A 24 -5.44 -12.47 25.88
N GLN A 25 -5.14 -13.69 25.51
CA GLN A 25 -4.23 -13.99 24.42
C GLN A 25 -4.89 -13.46 23.15
N ALA A 26 -4.40 -12.30 22.69
CA ALA A 26 -4.89 -11.75 21.42
C ALA A 26 -4.55 -12.79 20.33
N ASP A 27 -5.58 -13.39 19.75
CA ASP A 27 -5.41 -14.27 18.60
C ASP A 27 -4.57 -13.58 17.55
N ALA A 28 -3.49 -14.24 17.09
CA ALA A 28 -2.66 -13.73 16.02
C ALA A 28 -3.57 -13.41 14.81
N PRO A 29 -3.37 -12.27 14.14
CA PRO A 29 -4.24 -11.87 13.05
C PRO A 29 -4.24 -12.95 11.97
N ARG A 30 -5.46 -13.44 11.65
CA ARG A 30 -5.65 -14.49 10.65
C ARG A 30 -5.21 -14.01 9.28
N LEU A 31 -4.41 -14.83 8.59
CA LEU A 31 -3.96 -14.56 7.23
C LEU A 31 -4.95 -15.16 6.22
N TYR A 32 -5.25 -14.39 5.19
CA TYR A 32 -6.13 -14.79 4.10
C TYR A 32 -5.37 -14.71 2.78
N ARG A 33 -5.73 -15.62 1.89
CA ARG A 33 -5.43 -15.51 0.47
C ARG A 33 -6.59 -14.82 -0.19
N VAL A 34 -6.30 -13.80 -0.97
CA VAL A 34 -7.25 -13.07 -1.81
C VAL A 34 -6.86 -13.32 -3.25
N GLU A 35 -7.81 -13.63 -4.12
CA GLU A 35 -7.63 -13.64 -5.56
C GLU A 35 -8.71 -12.79 -6.18
N LEU A 36 -8.31 -11.86 -7.03
CA LEU A 36 -9.17 -10.84 -7.64
C LEU A 36 -8.97 -10.84 -9.14
N ILE A 37 -10.07 -10.82 -9.86
CA ILE A 37 -10.12 -10.50 -11.28
C ILE A 37 -10.96 -9.25 -11.45
N VAL A 38 -10.45 -8.25 -12.17
CA VAL A 38 -11.23 -7.14 -12.69
C VAL A 38 -11.19 -7.23 -14.22
N PHE A 39 -12.34 -7.13 -14.86
CA PHE A 39 -12.45 -7.25 -16.31
C PHE A 39 -13.43 -6.23 -16.87
N SER A 40 -13.22 -5.82 -18.11
CA SER A 40 -14.22 -5.07 -18.89
C SER A 40 -15.11 -6.00 -19.69
N ASP A 41 -16.37 -5.61 -19.84
CA ASP A 41 -17.33 -6.23 -20.75
C ASP A 41 -17.48 -5.36 -22.01
N ASN A 42 -16.97 -5.83 -23.13
CA ASN A 42 -16.99 -5.10 -24.41
C ASN A 42 -18.39 -5.10 -25.06
N SER A 43 -19.36 -5.84 -24.51
CA SER A 43 -20.74 -5.83 -24.96
C SER A 43 -21.60 -4.78 -24.23
N GLY A 44 -20.99 -4.03 -23.29
CA GLY A 44 -21.67 -2.99 -22.51
C GLY A 44 -22.40 -2.01 -23.42
N THR A 45 -23.67 -1.84 -23.17
CA THR A 45 -24.60 -1.17 -24.07
C THR A 45 -24.40 0.35 -24.03
N ALA A 46 -24.33 0.96 -25.21
CA ALA A 46 -24.46 2.41 -25.41
C ALA A 46 -25.79 2.99 -24.86
N ALA A 47 -26.69 2.15 -24.31
CA ALA A 47 -27.99 2.52 -23.80
C ALA A 47 -27.96 3.03 -22.35
N GLU A 48 -26.87 2.83 -21.60
CA GLU A 48 -26.76 3.33 -20.24
C GLU A 48 -26.22 4.77 -20.23
N GLN A 49 -26.82 5.58 -19.36
CA GLN A 49 -26.35 6.94 -19.11
C GLN A 49 -25.29 6.89 -18.01
N TRP A 50 -24.09 7.31 -18.35
CA TRP A 50 -22.98 7.45 -17.41
C TRP A 50 -22.92 8.87 -16.88
N GLU A 51 -22.52 9.00 -15.64
CA GLU A 51 -22.21 10.31 -15.07
C GLU A 51 -21.08 10.97 -15.88
N ALA A 52 -21.32 12.19 -16.38
CA ALA A 52 -20.35 12.86 -17.26
C ALA A 52 -19.03 13.13 -16.55
N THR A 53 -19.08 13.54 -15.28
CA THR A 53 -17.90 13.82 -14.45
C THR A 53 -18.02 13.09 -13.12
N PRO A 54 -17.73 11.77 -13.10
CA PRO A 54 -17.77 11.00 -11.86
C PRO A 54 -16.72 11.52 -10.87
N ASP A 55 -17.03 11.39 -9.58
CA ASP A 55 -16.11 11.75 -8.50
C ASP A 55 -15.03 10.66 -8.35
N LEU A 56 -13.86 10.93 -8.94
CA LEU A 56 -12.75 9.99 -9.02
C LEU A 56 -11.64 10.46 -8.08
N GLU A 57 -11.50 9.77 -6.95
CA GLU A 57 -10.52 10.12 -5.93
C GLU A 57 -9.72 8.92 -5.44
N TYR A 58 -8.45 9.17 -5.15
CA TYR A 58 -7.66 8.26 -4.33
C TYR A 58 -7.74 8.70 -2.86
N PRO A 59 -7.84 7.75 -1.94
CA PRO A 59 -7.82 8.07 -0.51
C PRO A 59 -6.45 8.62 -0.12
N GLY A 60 -6.42 9.61 0.78
CA GLY A 60 -5.18 10.26 1.26
C GLY A 60 -4.20 9.28 1.91
N THR A 61 -4.68 8.10 2.36
CA THR A 61 -3.82 7.02 2.83
C THR A 61 -4.24 5.72 2.18
N ALA A 62 -3.34 5.12 1.43
CA ALA A 62 -3.57 3.86 0.73
C ALA A 62 -2.40 2.89 0.97
N ARG A 63 -2.63 1.63 0.70
CA ARG A 63 -1.65 0.54 0.76
C ARG A 63 -1.37 0.03 -0.65
N PHE A 64 -0.17 -0.53 -0.81
CA PHE A 64 0.25 -1.15 -2.07
C PHE A 64 0.50 -2.65 -1.87
N LEU A 65 0.25 -3.41 -2.92
CA LEU A 65 0.64 -4.82 -2.98
C LEU A 65 2.10 -4.91 -3.41
N VAL A 66 2.87 -5.70 -2.68
CA VAL A 66 4.30 -5.86 -2.92
C VAL A 66 4.52 -6.97 -3.93
N ASP A 67 5.14 -6.65 -5.06
CA ASP A 67 5.70 -7.63 -5.99
C ASP A 67 7.20 -7.82 -5.69
N PRO A 68 7.62 -8.98 -5.15
CA PRO A 68 9.01 -9.23 -4.82
C PRO A 68 9.95 -9.15 -6.06
N ALA A 69 9.45 -9.50 -7.24
CA ALA A 69 10.24 -9.45 -8.46
C ALA A 69 10.47 -8.00 -8.90
N ARG A 70 9.43 -7.16 -8.86
CA ARG A 70 9.53 -5.73 -9.16
C ARG A 70 10.45 -5.02 -8.17
N VAL A 71 10.27 -5.26 -6.87
CA VAL A 71 11.15 -4.69 -5.82
C VAL A 71 12.61 -5.01 -6.08
N LYS A 72 12.92 -6.27 -6.43
CA LYS A 72 14.30 -6.69 -6.75
C LYS A 72 14.83 -6.02 -8.02
N ASN A 73 14.01 -5.88 -9.04
CA ASN A 73 14.42 -5.24 -10.31
C ASN A 73 14.71 -3.75 -10.09
N ASN A 74 13.81 -3.03 -9.41
CA ASN A 74 13.99 -1.62 -9.11
C ASN A 74 15.26 -1.38 -8.28
N ALA A 75 15.51 -2.22 -7.27
CA ALA A 75 16.71 -2.15 -6.45
C ALA A 75 18.00 -2.34 -7.29
N ARG A 76 17.98 -3.27 -8.25
CA ARG A 76 19.11 -3.49 -9.16
C ARG A 76 19.35 -2.31 -10.10
N GLN A 77 18.27 -1.72 -10.64
CA GLN A 77 18.37 -0.59 -11.56
C GLN A 77 18.86 0.67 -10.84
N HIS A 78 18.40 0.89 -9.62
CA HIS A 78 18.82 2.04 -8.82
C HIS A 78 20.26 1.91 -8.30
N GLY A 79 20.74 0.68 -8.07
CA GLY A 79 22.12 0.40 -7.61
C GLY A 79 22.42 0.80 -6.16
N GLY A 80 21.40 1.20 -5.39
CA GLY A 80 21.51 1.63 -4.01
C GLY A 80 20.75 0.74 -3.03
N PHE A 81 20.36 1.31 -1.90
CA PHE A 81 19.59 0.63 -0.88
C PHE A 81 18.09 0.64 -1.23
N SER A 82 17.42 -0.46 -0.92
CA SER A 82 16.00 -0.64 -1.16
C SER A 82 15.34 -1.21 0.07
N ARG A 83 14.24 -0.60 0.49
CA ARG A 83 13.38 -1.13 1.57
C ARG A 83 11.91 -0.97 1.20
N VAL A 84 11.07 -1.82 1.72
CA VAL A 84 9.61 -1.71 1.60
C VAL A 84 9.07 -1.21 2.94
N ASP A 85 8.25 -0.15 2.90
CA ASP A 85 7.64 0.42 4.10
C ASP A 85 6.37 -0.35 4.52
N GLU A 86 5.76 0.07 5.63
CA GLU A 86 4.56 -0.57 6.19
C GLU A 86 3.33 -0.45 5.26
N LEU A 87 3.30 0.51 4.36
CA LEU A 87 2.25 0.68 3.37
C LEU A 87 2.49 -0.11 2.08
N GLY A 88 3.63 -0.79 1.97
CA GLY A 88 4.02 -1.54 0.77
C GLY A 88 4.73 -0.69 -0.28
N ARG A 89 5.12 0.56 0.03
CA ARG A 89 5.88 1.41 -0.89
C ARG A 89 7.35 1.03 -0.84
N GLN A 90 7.97 0.96 -2.00
CA GLN A 90 9.40 0.76 -2.11
C GLN A 90 10.13 2.10 -2.01
N ARG A 91 11.05 2.21 -1.06
CA ARG A 91 11.94 3.36 -0.91
C ARG A 91 13.32 3.00 -1.42
N LEU A 92 13.83 3.79 -2.34
CA LEU A 92 15.13 3.66 -2.95
C LEU A 92 16.00 4.82 -2.49
N SER A 93 17.23 4.56 -2.07
CA SER A 93 18.19 5.60 -1.67
C SER A 93 19.61 5.24 -2.12
N ALA A 94 20.40 6.22 -2.49
CA ALA A 94 21.78 6.03 -2.91
C ALA A 94 22.69 5.52 -1.77
N SER A 95 22.35 5.84 -0.52
CA SER A 95 23.11 5.45 0.68
C SER A 95 22.25 4.66 1.65
N ALA A 96 22.93 3.87 2.50
CA ALA A 96 22.24 3.19 3.59
C ALA A 96 21.50 4.20 4.46
N PRO A 97 20.24 3.89 4.87
CA PRO A 97 19.51 4.76 5.77
C PRO A 97 20.36 4.94 7.03
N THR A 98 20.78 6.16 7.28
CA THR A 98 21.41 6.50 8.55
C THR A 98 20.36 6.26 9.61
N ASN A 99 20.52 5.18 10.36
CA ASN A 99 19.74 5.00 11.58
C ASN A 99 20.17 6.11 12.54
N ASN A 100 19.57 7.27 12.41
CA ASN A 100 19.47 8.25 13.48
C ASN A 100 18.54 7.65 14.54
N VAL A 101 18.96 6.52 15.09
CA VAL A 101 18.66 6.23 16.48
C VAL A 101 19.31 7.39 17.17
N LEU A 102 18.52 8.39 17.56
CA LEU A 102 18.89 9.30 18.62
C LEU A 102 19.45 8.42 19.70
N ARG A 103 20.79 8.35 19.74
CA ARG A 103 21.51 7.90 20.90
C ARG A 103 21.07 8.92 21.96
N ALA A 104 19.95 8.65 22.59
CA ALA A 104 19.64 9.24 23.87
C ALA A 104 20.82 8.83 24.73
N THR A 105 21.79 9.72 24.80
CA THR A 105 22.89 9.65 25.73
C THR A 105 22.22 9.82 27.07
N LEU A 106 21.73 8.70 27.61
CA LEU A 106 21.42 8.60 29.00
C LEU A 106 22.77 8.82 29.69
N TYR A 107 23.02 10.05 30.07
CA TYR A 107 24.03 10.36 31.07
C TYR A 107 23.60 9.64 32.35
N SER A 108 23.92 8.37 32.42
CA SER A 108 23.92 7.65 33.67
C SER A 108 25.05 8.22 34.51
N ARG A 109 24.68 9.04 35.46
CA ARG A 109 25.54 9.64 36.46
C ARG A 109 25.94 8.55 37.48
N THR A 110 26.73 7.60 37.01
CA THR A 110 27.46 6.70 37.91
C THR A 110 28.68 6.18 37.18
N GLY A 111 29.85 6.64 37.60
CA GLY A 111 31.12 6.21 37.06
C GLY A 111 31.40 4.73 37.30
N ARG A 112 31.69 4.03 36.22
CA ARG A 112 32.57 2.86 36.26
C ARG A 112 33.00 2.58 34.81
N ASN A 113 34.30 2.73 34.53
CA ASN A 113 34.96 2.40 33.31
C ASN A 113 34.80 0.92 33.03
N THR A 114 34.17 0.55 31.88
CA THR A 114 34.34 -0.76 31.26
C THR A 114 34.84 -0.52 29.86
N VAL A 115 36.06 -0.91 29.61
CA VAL A 115 36.70 -1.02 28.29
C VAL A 115 35.95 -2.10 27.51
N THR A 116 35.31 -1.73 26.41
CA THR A 116 34.79 -2.70 25.44
C THR A 116 35.67 -2.64 24.20
N GLN A 117 36.32 -3.75 23.92
CA GLN A 117 37.14 -3.97 22.73
C GLN A 117 36.31 -3.74 21.46
N GLU A 118 36.82 -2.88 20.60
CA GLU A 118 36.40 -2.76 19.22
C GLU A 118 37.01 -3.93 18.41
N THR A 119 36.16 -4.84 17.94
CA THR A 119 36.55 -5.75 16.88
C THR A 119 36.16 -5.12 15.56
N ASN A 120 37.18 -4.55 14.91
CA ASN A 120 37.13 -4.16 13.50
C ASN A 120 37.11 -5.43 12.64
N THR A 121 36.02 -5.69 11.94
CA THR A 121 36.00 -6.58 10.79
C THR A 121 35.41 -5.85 9.60
N ASN A 122 36.29 -5.21 8.83
CA ASN A 122 36.02 -4.84 7.46
C ASN A 122 36.06 -6.12 6.60
N SER A 123 34.92 -6.48 6.02
CA SER A 123 34.87 -7.27 4.78
C SER A 123 33.56 -7.00 4.07
N PRO A 124 33.59 -6.61 2.78
CA PRO A 124 32.39 -6.51 1.97
C PRO A 124 32.06 -7.93 1.47
N GLY A 125 31.17 -8.61 2.15
CA GLY A 125 30.73 -9.96 1.82
C GLY A 125 29.22 -9.99 1.77
N GLU A 126 28.72 -10.41 0.63
CA GLU A 126 27.40 -10.89 0.32
C GLU A 126 26.58 -11.33 1.56
N GLU A 127 25.61 -10.52 1.94
CA GLU A 127 24.54 -11.00 2.80
C GLU A 127 23.52 -11.75 1.94
N VAL A 128 23.92 -12.97 1.59
CA VAL A 128 23.03 -14.01 1.08
C VAL A 128 22.00 -14.26 2.19
N ALA A 129 20.77 -13.86 1.92
CA ALA A 129 19.63 -14.23 2.74
C ALA A 129 19.66 -15.73 3.00
N SER A 130 20.00 -16.11 4.21
CA SER A 130 19.97 -17.49 4.70
C SER A 130 18.53 -17.98 4.60
N THR A 131 18.28 -18.80 3.61
CA THR A 131 17.05 -19.58 3.49
C THR A 131 17.05 -20.69 4.55
N ASN A 132 16.70 -20.32 5.77
CA ASN A 132 16.21 -21.32 6.71
C ASN A 132 14.84 -21.76 6.22
N ASN A 133 14.75 -22.98 5.71
CA ASN A 133 13.55 -23.73 5.37
C ASN A 133 12.73 -24.11 6.63
N THR A 134 12.36 -23.13 7.40
CA THR A 134 11.18 -23.19 8.25
C THR A 134 10.07 -22.63 7.39
N SER A 135 8.93 -23.29 7.26
CA SER A 135 7.76 -22.83 6.47
C SER A 135 7.32 -21.44 6.94
N ALA A 136 8.04 -20.43 6.49
CA ALA A 136 7.82 -19.05 6.88
C ALA A 136 6.43 -18.65 6.38
N ARG A 137 5.59 -18.18 7.31
CA ARG A 137 4.27 -17.65 6.99
C ARG A 137 4.43 -16.58 5.90
N PRO A 138 3.66 -16.66 4.79
CA PRO A 138 3.77 -15.68 3.72
C PRO A 138 3.61 -14.24 4.24
N ALA A 139 4.43 -13.32 3.74
CA ALA A 139 4.33 -11.93 4.12
C ALA A 139 2.97 -11.35 3.70
N SER A 140 2.33 -10.57 4.59
CA SER A 140 1.05 -9.95 4.29
C SER A 140 1.21 -8.88 3.20
N PHE A 141 0.19 -8.73 2.34
CA PHE A 141 0.15 -7.80 1.20
C PHE A 141 1.21 -8.03 0.13
N THR A 142 1.59 -9.31 -0.06
CA THR A 142 2.56 -9.72 -1.07
C THR A 142 1.88 -10.57 -2.13
N PHE A 143 2.17 -10.30 -3.40
CA PHE A 143 1.66 -11.08 -4.51
C PHE A 143 2.13 -12.54 -4.42
N LEU A 144 1.23 -13.43 -4.77
CA LEU A 144 1.53 -14.84 -4.94
C LEU A 144 2.01 -15.12 -6.37
N PRO A 145 2.87 -16.13 -6.54
CA PRO A 145 3.29 -16.55 -7.88
C PRO A 145 2.11 -16.93 -8.78
N ARG A 146 2.19 -16.62 -10.06
CA ARG A 146 1.11 -16.86 -11.04
C ARG A 146 0.64 -18.31 -11.16
N ASN A 147 1.50 -19.28 -10.84
CA ASN A 147 1.13 -20.71 -10.80
C ASN A 147 0.18 -21.05 -9.64
N GLN A 148 0.02 -20.15 -8.69
CA GLN A 148 -0.92 -20.30 -7.57
C GLN A 148 -2.30 -19.67 -7.85
N LEU A 149 -2.53 -19.02 -8.97
CA LEU A 149 -3.83 -18.46 -9.35
C LEU A 149 -4.86 -19.57 -9.58
N VAL A 150 -5.94 -19.58 -8.80
CA VAL A 150 -7.03 -20.58 -8.91
C VAL A 150 -7.91 -20.30 -10.14
N PHE A 151 -8.09 -19.02 -10.48
CA PHE A 151 -8.94 -18.60 -11.58
C PHE A 151 -8.21 -18.49 -12.92
N ARG A 152 -6.96 -18.92 -13.02
CA ARG A 152 -6.16 -18.80 -14.26
C ARG A 152 -6.85 -19.33 -15.51
N SER A 153 -7.40 -20.55 -15.43
CA SER A 153 -8.13 -21.16 -16.55
C SER A 153 -9.43 -20.42 -16.87
N LYS A 154 -10.11 -19.93 -15.83
CA LYS A 154 -11.36 -19.16 -15.99
C LYS A 154 -11.11 -17.81 -16.66
N ALA A 155 -10.11 -17.07 -16.19
CA ALA A 155 -9.71 -15.82 -16.82
C ALA A 155 -9.30 -16.00 -18.29
N ALA A 156 -8.50 -17.03 -18.58
CA ALA A 156 -8.13 -17.37 -19.97
C ALA A 156 -9.35 -17.70 -20.84
N SER A 157 -10.34 -18.45 -20.31
CA SER A 157 -11.58 -18.75 -21.01
C SER A 157 -12.40 -17.49 -21.27
N MET A 158 -12.52 -16.59 -20.29
CA MET A 158 -13.22 -15.31 -20.46
C MET A 158 -12.57 -14.48 -21.56
N GLN A 159 -11.26 -14.32 -21.53
CA GLN A 159 -10.53 -13.54 -22.52
C GLN A 159 -10.65 -14.15 -23.94
N LYS A 160 -10.66 -15.49 -24.04
CA LYS A 160 -10.80 -16.19 -25.31
C LYS A 160 -12.17 -15.95 -26.00
N THR A 161 -13.21 -15.57 -25.27
CA THR A 161 -14.52 -15.23 -25.85
C THR A 161 -14.50 -13.95 -26.68
N GLY A 162 -13.49 -13.09 -26.52
CA GLY A 162 -13.42 -11.76 -27.13
C GLY A 162 -14.37 -10.73 -26.51
N ARG A 163 -15.32 -11.17 -25.67
CA ARG A 163 -16.27 -10.30 -24.98
C ARG A 163 -15.64 -9.60 -23.79
N TYR A 164 -14.78 -10.31 -23.01
CA TYR A 164 -14.19 -9.80 -21.80
C TYR A 164 -12.70 -9.52 -21.97
N ASN A 165 -12.28 -8.36 -21.51
CA ASN A 165 -10.85 -8.03 -21.40
C ASN A 165 -10.43 -8.03 -19.92
N ILE A 166 -9.43 -8.83 -19.56
CA ILE A 166 -8.93 -8.92 -18.18
C ILE A 166 -8.01 -7.72 -17.92
N LEU A 167 -8.44 -6.84 -17.03
CA LEU A 167 -7.72 -5.62 -16.65
C LEU A 167 -6.79 -5.86 -15.46
N PHE A 168 -7.19 -6.74 -14.55
CA PHE A 168 -6.39 -7.12 -13.37
C PHE A 168 -6.68 -8.58 -13.02
N HIS A 169 -5.65 -9.39 -12.79
CA HIS A 169 -5.81 -10.75 -12.27
C HIS A 169 -4.60 -11.15 -11.45
N GLU A 170 -4.71 -11.00 -10.14
CA GLU A 170 -3.64 -11.32 -9.22
C GLU A 170 -4.19 -11.99 -7.95
N ALA A 171 -3.31 -12.70 -7.24
CA ALA A 171 -3.58 -13.22 -5.92
C ALA A 171 -2.48 -12.75 -4.95
N TRP A 172 -2.88 -12.52 -3.71
CA TRP A 172 -1.96 -12.12 -2.66
C TRP A 172 -2.39 -12.63 -1.30
N THR A 173 -1.54 -12.50 -0.32
CA THR A 173 -1.86 -12.79 1.08
C THR A 173 -2.07 -11.49 1.85
N GLN A 174 -3.08 -11.44 2.72
CA GLN A 174 -3.26 -10.31 3.62
C GLN A 174 -3.90 -10.69 4.95
N THR A 175 -3.62 -9.90 5.96
CA THR A 175 -4.40 -9.86 7.20
C THR A 175 -5.60 -8.94 6.99
N ILE A 176 -6.77 -9.32 7.53
CA ILE A 176 -7.99 -8.54 7.36
C ILE A 176 -8.31 -7.84 8.67
N ALA A 177 -8.25 -6.53 8.66
CA ALA A 177 -8.54 -5.66 9.78
C ALA A 177 -10.04 -5.30 9.88
N SER A 178 -10.43 -4.61 10.96
CA SER A 178 -11.74 -3.96 11.07
C SER A 178 -11.87 -2.82 10.06
N ARG A 179 -13.11 -2.38 9.79
CA ARG A 179 -13.38 -1.31 8.80
C ARG A 179 -12.58 -0.03 9.04
N SER A 180 -12.45 0.39 10.31
CA SER A 180 -11.72 1.61 10.67
C SER A 180 -10.19 1.51 10.50
N ARG A 181 -9.63 0.29 10.58
CA ARG A 181 -8.19 0.03 10.46
C ARG A 181 -7.75 -0.48 9.11
N ALA A 182 -8.70 -0.96 8.30
CA ALA A 182 -8.40 -1.43 6.95
C ALA A 182 -8.10 -0.25 6.04
N LEU A 183 -6.96 -0.30 5.36
CA LEU A 183 -6.59 0.69 4.35
C LEU A 183 -7.03 0.22 2.98
N PRO A 184 -7.47 1.13 2.09
CA PRO A 184 -7.64 0.85 0.69
C PRO A 184 -6.34 0.41 0.03
N ILE A 185 -6.44 -0.51 -0.94
CA ILE A 185 -5.32 -1.05 -1.70
C ILE A 185 -5.41 -0.48 -3.11
N VAL A 186 -4.36 0.18 -3.57
CA VAL A 186 -4.24 0.67 -4.95
C VAL A 186 -3.97 -0.51 -5.86
N LEU A 187 -4.69 -0.60 -6.98
CA LEU A 187 -4.56 -1.70 -7.95
C LEU A 187 -3.73 -1.32 -9.18
N ASP A 188 -3.55 -0.06 -9.44
CA ASP A 188 -2.82 0.47 -10.60
C ASP A 188 -1.43 1.02 -10.23
N GLN A 189 -0.69 1.42 -11.25
CA GLN A 189 0.66 1.99 -11.14
C GLN A 189 0.75 3.38 -11.77
N SER A 190 -0.38 4.06 -11.96
CA SER A 190 -0.42 5.36 -12.62
C SER A 190 0.43 6.43 -11.94
N GLY A 191 0.59 6.34 -10.61
CA GLY A 191 1.47 7.24 -9.86
C GLY A 191 2.97 6.99 -10.05
N ASP A 192 3.37 5.77 -10.46
CA ASP A 192 4.77 5.45 -10.74
C ASP A 192 5.12 5.74 -12.20
N ASP A 193 4.20 5.42 -13.12
CA ASP A 193 4.43 5.50 -14.56
C ASP A 193 4.02 6.87 -15.13
N LEU A 194 3.34 7.72 -14.35
CA LEU A 194 2.76 9.00 -14.73
C LEU A 194 1.88 8.90 -15.99
N GLN A 195 1.16 7.79 -16.12
CA GLN A 195 0.27 7.47 -17.25
C GLN A 195 -1.08 6.97 -16.73
N TRP A 196 -2.11 7.13 -17.55
CA TRP A 196 -3.45 6.61 -17.24
C TRP A 196 -3.63 5.21 -17.86
N PRO A 197 -3.64 4.13 -17.04
CA PRO A 197 -3.98 2.79 -17.50
C PRO A 197 -5.49 2.66 -17.72
N LEU A 198 -5.92 1.57 -18.37
CA LEU A 198 -7.34 1.27 -18.53
C LEU A 198 -8.08 1.13 -17.19
N LEU A 199 -7.46 0.56 -16.17
CA LEU A 199 -8.03 0.38 -14.84
C LEU A 199 -7.26 1.21 -13.81
N GLN A 200 -7.96 2.02 -13.05
CA GLN A 200 -7.43 2.75 -11.90
C GLN A 200 -8.32 2.56 -10.67
N GLY A 201 -7.77 2.95 -9.52
CA GLY A 201 -8.53 3.04 -8.28
C GLY A 201 -8.12 2.04 -7.22
N THR A 202 -9.01 1.83 -6.26
CA THR A 202 -8.72 1.08 -5.05
C THR A 202 -9.80 0.07 -4.71
N ILE A 203 -9.39 -0.95 -3.93
CA ILE A 203 -10.31 -1.84 -3.23
C ILE A 203 -10.01 -1.79 -1.73
N LYS A 204 -11.03 -2.03 -0.91
CA LYS A 204 -10.87 -2.13 0.54
C LYS A 204 -11.52 -3.41 1.05
N LEU A 205 -10.72 -4.29 1.63
CA LEU A 205 -11.20 -5.53 2.24
C LEU A 205 -11.11 -5.44 3.76
N TYR A 206 -12.25 -5.60 4.42
CA TYR A 206 -12.31 -5.55 5.88
C TYR A 206 -13.25 -6.60 6.46
N LYS A 207 -13.16 -6.82 7.76
CA LYS A 207 -14.02 -7.70 8.51
C LYS A 207 -14.74 -6.94 9.63
N SER A 208 -16.06 -7.04 9.63
CA SER A 208 -16.89 -6.75 10.77
C SER A 208 -17.44 -8.09 11.31
N ARG A 209 -18.75 -8.27 11.36
CA ARG A 209 -19.34 -9.61 11.55
C ARG A 209 -19.10 -10.52 10.32
N TYR A 210 -19.05 -9.92 9.13
CA TYR A 210 -18.80 -10.58 7.85
C TYR A 210 -17.58 -9.95 7.15
N LEU A 211 -17.10 -10.63 6.12
CA LEU A 211 -16.15 -10.01 5.18
C LEU A 211 -16.88 -9.02 4.28
N HIS A 212 -16.23 -7.93 3.97
CA HIS A 212 -16.73 -6.90 3.07
C HIS A 212 -15.63 -6.51 2.09
N LEU A 213 -16.02 -6.35 0.82
CA LEU A 213 -15.21 -5.73 -0.21
C LEU A 213 -15.90 -4.42 -0.61
N GLU A 214 -15.20 -3.32 -0.49
CA GLU A 214 -15.57 -2.03 -1.07
C GLU A 214 -14.69 -1.80 -2.30
N THR A 215 -15.30 -1.40 -3.41
CA THR A 215 -14.61 -1.02 -4.65
C THR A 215 -14.75 0.47 -4.85
N ASN A 216 -13.68 1.11 -5.28
CA ASN A 216 -13.63 2.45 -5.84
C ASN A 216 -12.70 2.36 -7.05
N LEU A 217 -13.23 1.75 -8.12
CA LEU A 217 -12.49 1.44 -9.34
C LEU A 217 -13.10 2.19 -10.50
N TRP A 218 -12.29 2.65 -11.41
CA TRP A 218 -12.79 3.21 -12.66
C TRP A 218 -12.02 2.68 -13.85
N MET A 219 -12.72 2.62 -14.96
CA MET A 219 -12.18 2.23 -16.24
C MET A 219 -12.12 3.45 -17.16
N ASN A 220 -10.92 3.82 -17.56
CA ASN A 220 -10.70 4.81 -18.60
C ASN A 220 -11.12 4.26 -19.95
N THR A 221 -11.83 5.05 -20.75
CA THR A 221 -12.46 4.61 -22.01
C THR A 221 -12.47 5.72 -23.04
N ASP A 222 -12.44 5.34 -24.33
CA ASP A 222 -12.56 6.27 -25.45
C ASP A 222 -13.95 6.91 -25.55
N GLY A 223 -14.90 6.46 -24.73
CA GLY A 223 -16.22 7.06 -24.64
C GLY A 223 -17.02 6.95 -25.93
N GLU A 224 -16.93 5.82 -26.66
CA GLU A 224 -17.67 5.58 -27.92
C GLU A 224 -19.19 5.75 -27.77
N TYR A 225 -19.71 5.59 -26.54
CA TYR A 225 -21.12 5.84 -26.20
C TYR A 225 -21.45 7.32 -26.04
N LEU A 226 -20.47 8.23 -26.04
CA LEU A 226 -20.68 9.68 -25.94
C LEU A 226 -21.06 10.24 -27.29
N HIS A 227 -22.17 10.98 -27.35
CA HIS A 227 -22.72 11.52 -28.61
C HIS A 227 -21.99 12.74 -29.17
N SER A 228 -20.98 13.28 -28.46
CA SER A 228 -20.25 14.50 -28.85
C SER A 228 -18.75 14.28 -28.82
N THR A 229 -17.99 15.28 -29.22
CA THR A 229 -16.53 15.32 -29.06
C THR A 229 -16.08 15.67 -27.63
N TRP A 230 -17.02 15.79 -26.69
CA TRP A 230 -16.75 16.15 -25.31
C TRP A 230 -15.84 15.10 -24.63
N SER A 231 -14.93 15.57 -23.82
CA SER A 231 -14.05 14.77 -22.97
C SER A 231 -14.11 15.31 -21.54
N MET A 232 -14.08 14.42 -20.56
CA MET A 232 -13.95 14.83 -19.17
C MET A 232 -12.52 15.32 -18.88
N PRO A 233 -12.32 16.12 -17.84
CA PRO A 233 -10.98 16.39 -17.33
C PRO A 233 -10.25 15.12 -16.95
N PRO A 234 -8.90 15.06 -17.07
CA PRO A 234 -8.13 13.87 -16.68
C PRO A 234 -8.44 13.46 -15.24
N PRO A 235 -8.69 12.17 -14.97
CA PRO A 235 -8.80 11.69 -13.61
C PRO A 235 -7.45 11.82 -12.89
N PRO A 236 -7.43 11.84 -11.54
CA PRO A 236 -6.19 11.89 -10.80
C PRO A 236 -5.32 10.67 -11.08
N LEU A 237 -4.01 10.85 -11.13
CA LEU A 237 -3.06 9.73 -11.07
C LEU A 237 -3.02 9.19 -9.66
N GLY A 238 -2.75 7.91 -9.52
CA GLY A 238 -2.61 7.25 -8.24
C GLY A 238 -1.40 7.75 -7.45
N PRO A 239 -1.34 7.46 -6.16
CA PRO A 239 -0.16 7.75 -5.38
C PRO A 239 1.00 6.83 -5.80
N PRO A 240 2.26 7.30 -5.77
CA PRO A 240 3.42 6.50 -6.16
C PRO A 240 3.68 5.36 -5.16
N SER A 241 3.98 4.18 -5.68
CA SER A 241 4.42 3.01 -4.91
C SER A 241 5.94 2.92 -4.79
N VAL A 242 6.68 3.66 -5.61
CA VAL A 242 8.15 3.75 -5.58
C VAL A 242 8.53 5.18 -5.24
N ILE A 243 9.36 5.35 -4.21
CA ILE A 243 9.85 6.65 -3.74
C ILE A 243 11.36 6.62 -3.82
N VAL A 244 11.93 7.49 -4.65
CA VAL A 244 13.38 7.71 -4.70
C VAL A 244 13.72 8.80 -3.69
N GLU A 245 14.49 8.43 -2.66
CA GLU A 245 14.97 9.37 -1.65
C GLU A 245 16.24 10.03 -2.19
N GLU A 246 16.12 11.23 -2.75
CA GLU A 246 17.27 12.04 -3.12
C GLU A 246 18.00 12.52 -1.85
N GLN A 247 19.27 12.24 -1.77
CA GLN A 247 20.09 12.87 -0.74
C GLN A 247 20.36 14.30 -1.16
N PHE A 248 19.78 15.27 -0.47
CA PHE A 248 20.28 16.62 -0.51
C PHE A 248 21.71 16.58 0.05
N GLN A 249 22.69 16.48 -0.85
CA GLN A 249 24.05 16.84 -0.47
C GLN A 249 24.01 18.35 -0.20
N TYR A 250 24.00 18.71 1.06
CA TYR A 250 24.31 20.06 1.47
C TYR A 250 25.79 20.27 1.14
N GLU A 251 26.05 20.68 -0.10
CA GLU A 251 27.34 21.30 -0.38
C GLU A 251 27.37 22.56 0.48
N PRO A 252 28.28 22.66 1.46
CA PRO A 252 28.46 23.91 2.18
C PRO A 252 28.85 24.94 1.12
N THR A 253 27.91 25.73 0.66
CA THR A 253 28.16 26.86 -0.22
C THR A 253 29.28 27.65 0.46
N ALA A 254 30.48 27.63 -0.14
CA ALA A 254 31.58 28.47 0.30
C ALA A 254 30.99 29.86 0.52
N ALA A 255 31.31 30.47 1.66
CA ALA A 255 30.79 31.77 2.04
C ALA A 255 30.83 32.70 0.82
N PRO A 256 29.73 33.43 0.52
CA PRO A 256 29.70 34.27 -0.67
C PRO A 256 30.88 35.23 -0.63
N THR A 257 31.86 35.01 -1.48
CA THR A 257 32.90 36.00 -1.76
C THR A 257 32.13 37.17 -2.36
N VAL A 258 32.03 38.26 -1.60
CA VAL A 258 31.44 39.50 -2.08
C VAL A 258 32.34 39.98 -3.22
N GLN A 259 31.99 39.64 -4.43
CA GLN A 259 32.57 40.27 -5.61
C GLN A 259 31.88 41.60 -5.74
N VAL A 260 32.65 42.66 -5.57
CA VAL A 260 32.23 44.04 -5.89
C VAL A 260 32.12 44.10 -7.41
N TYR A 261 30.91 44.02 -7.92
CA TYR A 261 30.63 44.20 -9.33
C TYR A 261 30.68 45.69 -9.64
N ASP A 262 31.51 46.02 -10.63
CA ASP A 262 31.59 47.36 -11.21
C ASP A 262 30.27 47.67 -11.97
N LEU A 263 29.65 48.77 -11.64
CA LEU A 263 28.23 49.13 -11.95
C LEU A 263 28.03 49.62 -13.40
N HIS A 264 28.73 49.08 -14.40
CA HIS A 264 28.67 49.56 -15.77
C HIS A 264 28.53 48.50 -16.86
N THR A 265 27.95 47.34 -16.54
CA THR A 265 27.56 46.43 -17.63
C THR A 265 26.03 46.51 -17.77
N GLN A 266 25.56 47.00 -18.92
CA GLN A 266 24.15 46.94 -19.31
C GLN A 266 23.80 45.47 -19.48
N GLU A 267 23.13 44.92 -18.47
CA GLU A 267 22.51 43.61 -18.59
C GLU A 267 21.25 43.78 -19.43
N GLU A 268 21.19 43.12 -20.58
CA GLU A 268 19.94 42.94 -21.30
C GLU A 268 18.97 42.20 -20.36
N PRO A 269 17.69 42.60 -20.28
CA PRO A 269 16.73 41.90 -19.42
C PRO A 269 16.59 40.46 -19.93
N LEU A 270 17.06 39.53 -19.15
CA LEU A 270 16.74 38.10 -19.33
C LEU A 270 15.22 37.99 -19.35
N ASP A 271 14.67 37.53 -20.47
CA ASP A 271 13.23 37.33 -20.66
C ASP A 271 12.84 36.13 -19.74
N LEU A 272 12.38 36.47 -18.53
CA LEU A 272 11.97 35.47 -17.51
C LEU A 272 10.72 34.70 -17.93
N GLU A 273 10.06 35.07 -18.99
CA GLU A 273 8.89 34.38 -19.54
C GLU A 273 9.31 33.08 -20.28
N GLU A 274 10.49 33.01 -20.88
CA GLU A 274 10.99 31.79 -21.55
C GLU A 274 11.46 30.72 -20.57
N ALA A 275 11.83 31.08 -19.35
CA ALA A 275 12.32 30.14 -18.32
C ALA A 275 11.19 29.43 -17.56
N MET A 276 9.93 29.82 -17.74
CA MET A 276 8.76 29.24 -17.08
C MET A 276 7.83 28.48 -18.06
N ALA A 277 8.33 28.07 -19.22
CA ALA A 277 7.59 27.13 -20.06
C ALA A 277 7.52 25.79 -19.30
N GLU A 278 6.44 25.59 -18.54
CA GLU A 278 6.12 24.30 -17.95
C GLU A 278 6.09 23.27 -19.09
N GLU A 279 6.94 22.25 -19.00
CA GLU A 279 6.85 21.10 -19.90
C GLU A 279 5.40 20.62 -19.94
N PRO A 280 4.80 20.46 -21.12
CA PRO A 280 3.41 20.03 -21.20
C PRO A 280 3.29 18.68 -20.48
N GLY A 281 2.52 18.66 -19.40
CA GLY A 281 2.26 17.44 -18.62
C GLY A 281 1.71 16.31 -19.51
N PRO A 282 1.67 15.07 -19.00
CA PRO A 282 1.20 13.93 -19.77
C PRO A 282 -0.24 14.17 -20.27
N VAL A 283 -0.49 13.87 -21.55
CA VAL A 283 -1.81 14.04 -22.16
C VAL A 283 -2.69 12.85 -21.79
N TYR A 284 -3.90 13.11 -21.29
CA TYR A 284 -4.88 12.06 -21.01
C TYR A 284 -5.35 11.41 -22.33
N PRO A 285 -5.10 10.11 -22.52
CA PRO A 285 -5.35 9.48 -23.83
C PRO A 285 -6.79 8.99 -24.01
N PHE A 286 -7.66 9.19 -23.02
CA PHE A 286 -9.05 8.74 -23.03
C PHE A 286 -10.01 9.93 -23.00
N ARG A 287 -11.30 9.66 -23.19
CA ARG A 287 -12.34 10.69 -23.17
C ARG A 287 -13.20 10.67 -21.94
N HIS A 288 -13.33 9.51 -21.30
CA HIS A 288 -14.21 9.30 -20.16
C HIS A 288 -13.69 8.22 -19.21
N ALA A 289 -14.19 8.22 -18.00
CA ALA A 289 -13.96 7.15 -17.03
C ALA A 289 -15.27 6.68 -16.43
N VAL A 290 -15.45 5.38 -16.35
CA VAL A 290 -16.66 4.72 -15.81
C VAL A 290 -16.36 4.21 -14.40
N LEU A 291 -17.08 4.71 -13.41
CA LEU A 291 -16.88 4.41 -11.99
C LEU A 291 -17.66 3.18 -11.53
N LEU A 292 -16.97 2.24 -10.89
CA LEU A 292 -17.54 1.11 -10.14
C LEU A 292 -17.30 1.32 -8.64
N GLN A 293 -18.26 1.91 -7.96
CA GLN A 293 -18.23 2.14 -6.53
C GLN A 293 -19.33 1.32 -5.84
N GLN A 294 -18.96 0.19 -5.24
CA GLN A 294 -19.88 -0.73 -4.61
C GLN A 294 -19.30 -1.34 -3.33
N SER A 295 -20.19 -1.76 -2.44
CA SER A 295 -19.85 -2.54 -1.24
C SER A 295 -20.54 -3.90 -1.27
N ARG A 296 -19.77 -4.97 -1.16
CA ARG A 296 -20.27 -6.35 -1.18
C ARG A 296 -19.95 -7.08 0.11
N ARG A 297 -20.98 -7.61 0.77
CA ARG A 297 -20.82 -8.55 1.88
C ARG A 297 -20.44 -9.93 1.31
N MET A 298 -19.45 -10.58 1.90
CA MET A 298 -18.91 -11.84 1.41
C MET A 298 -18.84 -12.91 2.49
N ARG A 299 -18.76 -14.17 2.07
CA ARG A 299 -18.38 -15.30 2.88
C ARG A 299 -17.01 -15.82 2.48
N SER A 300 -16.25 -16.25 3.49
CA SER A 300 -14.93 -16.84 3.27
C SER A 300 -15.03 -18.17 2.52
N GLY A 301 -14.16 -18.37 1.54
CA GLY A 301 -14.09 -19.57 0.71
C GLY A 301 -15.03 -19.57 -0.49
N GLU A 302 -16.04 -18.69 -0.54
CA GLU A 302 -16.95 -18.56 -1.67
C GLU A 302 -16.39 -17.58 -2.73
N VAL A 303 -16.84 -17.78 -3.97
CA VAL A 303 -16.57 -16.85 -5.08
C VAL A 303 -17.69 -15.82 -5.10
N HIS A 304 -17.32 -14.55 -5.13
CA HIS A 304 -18.26 -13.44 -5.20
C HIS A 304 -18.04 -12.68 -6.50
N TYR A 305 -19.15 -12.18 -7.03
CA TYR A 305 -19.18 -11.39 -8.26
C TYR A 305 -19.82 -10.03 -7.97
N ILE A 306 -19.19 -8.97 -8.43
CA ILE A 306 -19.74 -7.62 -8.47
C ILE A 306 -20.01 -7.32 -9.94
N ASP A 307 -21.26 -7.08 -10.25
CA ASP A 307 -21.75 -6.82 -11.60
C ASP A 307 -21.84 -5.32 -11.86
N HIS A 308 -21.41 -4.95 -13.05
CA HIS A 308 -21.52 -3.60 -13.58
C HIS A 308 -21.54 -3.71 -15.11
N PRO A 309 -22.28 -2.85 -15.85
CA PRO A 309 -22.43 -3.01 -17.30
C PRO A 309 -21.13 -3.04 -18.10
N MET A 310 -20.13 -2.27 -17.71
CA MET A 310 -18.84 -2.20 -18.41
C MET A 310 -17.69 -2.84 -17.63
N LEU A 311 -17.85 -3.07 -16.34
CA LEU A 311 -16.82 -3.66 -15.46
C LEU A 311 -17.40 -4.84 -14.69
N GLY A 312 -16.60 -5.84 -14.41
CA GLY A 312 -16.94 -6.90 -13.50
C GLY A 312 -15.79 -7.22 -12.56
N VAL A 313 -16.14 -7.61 -11.34
CA VAL A 313 -15.16 -8.03 -10.34
C VAL A 313 -15.49 -9.44 -9.85
N ILE A 314 -14.53 -10.36 -9.97
CA ILE A 314 -14.61 -11.70 -9.36
C ILE A 314 -13.59 -11.74 -8.23
N VAL A 315 -14.03 -12.13 -7.04
CA VAL A 315 -13.17 -12.21 -5.86
C VAL A 315 -13.39 -13.49 -5.08
N LYS A 316 -12.32 -14.04 -4.56
CA LYS A 316 -12.34 -15.14 -3.60
C LYS A 316 -11.38 -14.85 -2.45
N VAL A 317 -11.89 -14.96 -1.22
CA VAL A 317 -11.10 -14.77 0.00
C VAL A 317 -11.10 -16.07 0.79
N THR A 318 -9.92 -16.67 0.97
CA THR A 318 -9.78 -17.98 1.64
C THR A 318 -8.83 -17.85 2.84
N PRO A 319 -9.21 -18.29 4.05
CA PRO A 319 -8.29 -18.31 5.17
C PRO A 319 -7.16 -19.29 4.91
N LEU A 320 -5.94 -18.92 5.26
CA LEU A 320 -4.75 -19.77 5.13
C LEU A 320 -4.52 -20.61 6.39
N ASP A 321 -4.94 -20.10 7.55
CA ASP A 321 -4.85 -20.80 8.81
C ASP A 321 -6.19 -21.53 9.07
N LYS A 322 -6.14 -22.83 9.32
CA LYS A 322 -7.27 -23.62 9.81
C LYS A 322 -7.32 -23.59 11.34
#